data_2eb5c4c502da54c9d92ef5fa772bf460
#
_entry.id   2eb5c4c502da54c9d92ef5fa772bf460
#
_cell.length_a   1.000
_cell.length_b   1.000
_cell.length_c   1.000
_cell.angle_alpha   90.00
_cell.angle_beta   90.00
_cell.angle_gamma   90.00
#
_symmetry.space_group_name_H-M   'P 1'
#
loop_
_entity.id
_entity.type
_entity.pdbx_description
1 polymer ?
#
loop_
_entity_poly.entity_id
_entity_poly.type
_entity_poly.pdbx_seq_one_letter_code
_entity_poly.pdbx_strand_id
1 'polypeptide(L)'
;WMQGWDYGFIFDSTVNDFVSGELEKSIVVCYKEKNPDFIIIEGQAALRNPSGPCGGEFLISCSVDGVVLQHSPKRKYYDGWEHVGALMPSLASEVALIEAYGRRVVAIALTTSKMSEKEMHGYKKSISKELNIPVFLPLEEGVLELAEILKKLRDDN
;
A
#
# COMPACT_ATOMS: atom_id res chain seq x y z
N TRP A 1 -7.62 4.69 16.11
CA TRP A 1 -7.19 3.38 16.18
C TRP A 1 -7.72 2.48 15.04
N MET A 2 -8.73 1.59 15.18
CA MET A 2 -9.23 0.82 14.03
C MET A 2 -10.11 1.63 13.08
N GLN A 3 -10.39 2.88 13.35
CA GLN A 3 -11.17 3.80 12.49
C GLN A 3 -12.50 3.23 11.98
N GLY A 4 -13.15 2.41 12.78
CA GLY A 4 -14.41 1.75 12.41
C GLY A 4 -14.28 0.43 11.67
N TRP A 5 -13.08 -0.09 11.46
CA TRP A 5 -12.86 -1.43 10.91
C TRP A 5 -13.09 -2.51 11.98
N ASP A 6 -13.69 -3.61 11.58
CA ASP A 6 -14.01 -4.70 12.50
C ASP A 6 -12.77 -5.51 12.93
N TYR A 7 -11.74 -5.53 12.10
CA TYR A 7 -10.53 -6.35 12.29
C TYR A 7 -9.27 -5.48 12.22
N GLY A 8 -8.36 -5.75 13.13
CA GLY A 8 -7.08 -5.05 13.20
C GLY A 8 -6.52 -5.03 14.62
N PHE A 9 -5.37 -4.40 14.78
CA PHE A 9 -4.71 -4.21 16.07
C PHE A 9 -3.88 -2.91 16.05
N ILE A 10 -3.43 -2.49 17.23
CA ILE A 10 -2.63 -1.27 17.36
C ILE A 10 -1.16 -1.64 17.18
N PHE A 11 -0.65 -1.39 15.98
CA PHE A 11 0.72 -1.73 15.61
C PHE A 11 1.76 -1.09 16.55
N ASP A 12 1.67 0.22 16.79
CA ASP A 12 2.61 0.97 17.63
C ASP A 12 2.63 0.55 19.10
N SER A 13 1.59 -0.15 19.56
CA SER A 13 1.48 -0.64 20.93
C SER A 13 1.76 -2.14 21.04
N THR A 14 2.07 -2.79 19.92
CA THR A 14 2.37 -4.21 19.87
C THR A 14 3.87 -4.43 19.95
N VAL A 15 4.31 -5.29 20.85
CA VAL A 15 5.72 -5.69 20.93
C VAL A 15 6.11 -6.35 19.61
N ASN A 16 7.27 -6.00 19.08
CA ASN A 16 7.71 -6.41 17.72
C ASN A 16 7.62 -7.92 17.49
N ASP A 17 7.99 -8.73 18.47
CA ASP A 17 7.95 -10.19 18.38
C ASP A 17 6.52 -10.76 18.23
N PHE A 18 5.49 -9.97 18.54
CA PHE A 18 4.10 -10.39 18.45
C PHE A 18 3.37 -9.84 17.22
N VAL A 19 3.97 -8.91 16.49
CA VAL A 19 3.33 -8.26 15.33
C VAL A 19 2.87 -9.27 14.29
N SER A 20 3.70 -10.21 13.91
CA SER A 20 3.35 -11.25 12.93
C SER A 20 2.17 -12.10 13.39
N GLY A 21 2.13 -12.46 14.68
CA GLY A 21 1.03 -13.24 15.26
C GLY A 21 -0.30 -12.46 15.33
N GLU A 22 -0.26 -11.17 15.63
CA GLU A 22 -1.47 -10.32 15.63
C GLU A 22 -1.99 -10.06 14.22
N LEU A 23 -1.10 -9.94 13.21
CA LEU A 23 -1.48 -9.88 11.80
C LEU A 23 -2.19 -11.17 11.37
N GLU A 24 -1.56 -12.32 11.58
CA GLU A 24 -2.14 -13.63 11.27
C GLU A 24 -3.50 -13.81 11.95
N LYS A 25 -3.58 -13.54 13.24
CA LYS A 25 -4.83 -13.63 14.00
C LYS A 25 -5.94 -12.77 13.40
N SER A 26 -5.66 -11.51 13.08
CA SER A 26 -6.64 -10.58 12.50
C SER A 26 -7.18 -11.10 11.16
N ILE A 27 -6.30 -11.62 10.30
CA ILE A 27 -6.67 -12.21 9.00
C ILE A 27 -7.50 -13.47 9.19
N VAL A 28 -7.05 -14.40 10.04
CA VAL A 28 -7.73 -15.68 10.28
C VAL A 28 -9.11 -15.47 10.89
N VAL A 29 -9.25 -14.55 11.84
CA VAL A 29 -10.54 -14.21 12.45
C VAL A 29 -11.49 -13.60 11.40
N CYS A 30 -11.01 -12.61 10.64
CA CYS A 30 -11.76 -12.00 9.55
C CYS A 30 -12.26 -13.07 8.56
N TYR A 31 -11.37 -13.94 8.10
CA TYR A 31 -11.73 -15.00 7.16
C TYR A 31 -12.78 -15.96 7.73
N LYS A 32 -12.62 -16.43 8.97
CA LYS A 32 -13.55 -17.37 9.61
C LYS A 32 -14.93 -16.78 9.86
N GLU A 33 -14.99 -15.50 10.20
CA GLU A 33 -16.27 -14.84 10.53
C GLU A 33 -17.02 -14.31 9.33
N LYS A 34 -16.32 -13.83 8.30
CA LYS A 34 -16.92 -13.14 7.15
C LYS A 34 -16.89 -13.96 5.86
N ASN A 35 -15.96 -14.92 5.76
CA ASN A 35 -15.69 -15.66 4.52
C ASN A 35 -15.63 -14.72 3.27
N PRO A 36 -14.79 -13.67 3.29
CA PRO A 36 -14.80 -12.65 2.27
C PRO A 36 -14.07 -13.12 0.99
N ASP A 37 -14.45 -12.55 -0.15
CA ASP A 37 -13.72 -12.73 -1.42
C ASP A 37 -12.36 -12.06 -1.41
N PHE A 38 -12.22 -10.96 -0.64
CA PHE A 38 -10.99 -10.18 -0.52
C PHE A 38 -10.78 -9.73 0.93
N ILE A 39 -9.52 -9.76 1.38
CA ILE A 39 -9.06 -9.10 2.60
C ILE A 39 -8.08 -8.00 2.17
N ILE A 40 -8.45 -6.75 2.40
CA ILE A 40 -7.60 -5.61 2.12
C ILE A 40 -6.94 -5.17 3.43
N ILE A 41 -5.60 -5.20 3.44
CA ILE A 41 -4.81 -4.83 4.60
C ILE A 41 -4.27 -3.43 4.38
N GLU A 42 -4.60 -2.53 5.30
CA GLU A 42 -4.06 -1.17 5.32
C GLU A 42 -2.93 -1.09 6.34
N GLY A 43 -1.79 -0.57 5.89
CA GLY A 43 -0.65 -0.27 6.74
C GLY A 43 -0.66 1.18 7.21
N GLN A 44 0.22 1.48 8.14
CA GLN A 44 0.28 2.75 8.86
C GLN A 44 1.26 3.74 8.25
N ALA A 45 2.39 3.26 7.71
CA ALA A 45 3.48 4.09 7.23
C ALA A 45 4.15 3.49 6.00
N ALA A 46 4.98 4.31 5.34
CA ALA A 46 5.80 3.86 4.22
C ALA A 46 6.79 2.78 4.67
N LEU A 47 7.11 1.84 3.75
CA LEU A 47 8.03 0.72 3.99
C LEU A 47 9.37 1.13 4.63
N ARG A 48 9.88 2.31 4.28
CA ARG A 48 11.17 2.84 4.75
C ARG A 48 11.02 4.10 5.58
N ASN A 49 9.88 4.27 6.27
CA ASN A 49 9.67 5.41 7.15
C ASN A 49 10.68 5.40 8.31
N PRO A 50 11.43 6.48 8.55
CA PRO A 50 12.45 6.54 9.60
C PRO A 50 11.89 6.44 11.02
N SER A 51 10.60 6.75 11.25
CA SER A 51 9.97 6.61 12.57
C SER A 51 9.39 5.24 12.85
N GLY A 52 9.38 4.34 11.88
CA GLY A 52 8.87 2.98 12.02
C GLY A 52 8.52 2.39 10.66
N PRO A 53 9.41 1.58 10.07
CA PRO A 53 9.13 0.88 8.83
C PRO A 53 8.17 -0.27 9.11
N CYS A 54 6.87 -0.07 8.83
CA CYS A 54 5.83 -1.03 9.19
C CYS A 54 5.32 -1.88 8.03
N GLY A 55 5.85 -1.70 6.83
CA GLY A 55 5.30 -2.36 5.64
C GLY A 55 5.86 -3.75 5.37
N GLY A 56 7.08 -4.03 5.83
CA GLY A 56 7.74 -5.31 5.59
C GLY A 56 7.00 -6.49 6.22
N GLU A 57 6.49 -6.31 7.42
CA GLU A 57 5.73 -7.33 8.15
C GLU A 57 4.45 -7.70 7.40
N PHE A 58 3.73 -6.74 6.82
CA PHE A 58 2.54 -7.01 6.01
C PHE A 58 2.88 -7.86 4.78
N LEU A 59 3.97 -7.54 4.10
CA LEU A 59 4.38 -8.26 2.90
C LEU A 59 4.74 -9.72 3.19
N ILE A 60 5.40 -9.97 4.32
CA ILE A 60 5.88 -11.30 4.70
C ILE A 60 4.79 -12.08 5.43
N SER A 61 4.31 -11.55 6.57
CA SER A 61 3.47 -12.29 7.51
C SER A 61 2.04 -12.47 7.03
N CYS A 62 1.53 -11.57 6.17
CA CYS A 62 0.18 -11.69 5.62
C CYS A 62 0.12 -12.52 4.33
N SER A 63 1.25 -12.93 3.77
CA SER A 63 1.30 -13.67 2.50
C SER A 63 0.46 -13.03 1.38
N VAL A 64 0.53 -11.70 1.26
CA VAL A 64 -0.31 -10.94 0.33
C VAL A 64 -0.13 -11.38 -1.12
N ASP A 65 -1.22 -11.51 -1.88
CA ASP A 65 -1.21 -11.90 -3.30
C ASP A 65 -0.74 -10.78 -4.21
N GLY A 66 -0.94 -9.53 -3.79
CA GLY A 66 -0.50 -8.36 -4.53
C GLY A 66 -0.55 -7.09 -3.71
N VAL A 67 0.14 -6.07 -4.17
CA VAL A 67 0.25 -4.77 -3.50
C VAL A 67 -0.31 -3.68 -4.39
N VAL A 68 -1.23 -2.88 -3.86
CA VAL A 68 -1.61 -1.58 -4.41
C VAL A 68 -0.74 -0.53 -3.74
N LEU A 69 0.24 0.00 -4.46
CA LEU A 69 1.19 0.96 -3.91
C LEU A 69 0.64 2.37 -4.00
N GLN A 70 0.35 2.98 -2.85
CA GLN A 70 -0.06 4.37 -2.80
C GLN A 70 1.16 5.30 -2.91
N HIS A 71 1.08 6.30 -3.80
CA HIS A 71 2.17 7.25 -4.04
C HIS A 71 1.68 8.68 -4.15
N SER A 72 2.44 9.61 -3.59
CA SER A 72 2.23 11.06 -3.71
C SER A 72 3.37 11.70 -4.50
N PRO A 73 3.20 11.97 -5.81
CA PRO A 73 4.28 12.43 -6.69
C PRO A 73 4.93 13.76 -6.28
N LYS A 74 4.18 14.63 -5.59
CA LYS A 74 4.70 15.93 -5.10
C LYS A 74 5.34 15.86 -3.73
N ARG A 75 5.27 14.73 -3.04
CA ARG A 75 5.88 14.57 -1.72
C ARG A 75 7.37 14.28 -1.86
N LYS A 76 8.20 15.18 -1.36
CA LYS A 76 9.66 15.07 -1.42
C LYS A 76 10.26 14.41 -0.17
N TYR A 77 9.66 14.67 0.98
CA TYR A 77 10.13 14.18 2.27
C TYR A 77 9.09 13.28 2.92
N TYR A 78 9.52 12.45 3.84
CA TYR A 78 8.59 11.76 4.73
C TYR A 78 7.83 12.78 5.57
N ASP A 79 6.55 12.52 5.80
CA ASP A 79 5.66 13.39 6.54
C ASP A 79 6.13 13.55 7.99
N GLY A 80 6.26 14.80 8.45
CA GLY A 80 6.83 15.12 9.76
C GLY A 80 8.36 15.10 9.84
N TRP A 81 9.06 14.70 8.78
CA TRP A 81 10.54 14.59 8.75
C TRP A 81 11.21 15.57 7.79
N GLU A 82 10.47 16.57 7.34
CA GLU A 82 10.98 17.64 6.46
C GLU A 82 12.13 18.42 7.12
N HIS A 83 12.02 18.63 8.42
CA HIS A 83 12.98 19.43 9.20
C HIS A 83 14.39 18.81 9.27
N VAL A 84 14.49 17.49 9.12
CA VAL A 84 15.78 16.78 9.05
C VAL A 84 16.17 16.39 7.63
N GLY A 85 15.35 16.76 6.64
CA GLY A 85 15.63 16.50 5.23
C GLY A 85 15.52 15.03 4.83
N ALA A 86 14.72 14.22 5.53
CA ALA A 86 14.53 12.81 5.22
C ALA A 86 13.75 12.62 3.90
N LEU A 87 14.49 12.42 2.81
CA LEU A 87 13.93 12.26 1.47
C LEU A 87 13.18 10.95 1.33
N MET A 88 12.03 11.02 0.65
CA MET A 88 11.36 9.82 0.17
C MET A 88 12.18 9.16 -0.95
N PRO A 89 12.29 7.84 -0.97
CA PRO A 89 12.93 7.13 -2.05
C PRO A 89 12.12 7.24 -3.35
N SER A 90 12.76 6.93 -4.49
CA SER A 90 12.04 6.89 -5.75
C SER A 90 10.98 5.79 -5.77
N LEU A 91 9.90 6.00 -6.51
CA LEU A 91 8.83 5.01 -6.65
C LEU A 91 9.35 3.68 -7.22
N ALA A 92 10.24 3.73 -8.20
CA ALA A 92 10.90 2.54 -8.74
C ALA A 92 11.66 1.74 -7.67
N SER A 93 12.31 2.43 -6.73
CA SER A 93 13.02 1.79 -5.62
C SER A 93 12.06 1.16 -4.59
N GLU A 94 10.86 1.72 -4.40
CA GLU A 94 9.82 1.08 -3.56
C GLU A 94 9.26 -0.17 -4.23
N VAL A 95 8.99 -0.10 -5.54
CA VAL A 95 8.56 -1.28 -6.32
C VAL A 95 9.59 -2.40 -6.21
N ALA A 96 10.87 -2.10 -6.48
CA ALA A 96 11.95 -3.08 -6.38
C ALA A 96 12.09 -3.68 -4.97
N LEU A 97 11.85 -2.90 -3.93
CA LEU A 97 11.87 -3.39 -2.55
C LEU A 97 10.71 -4.37 -2.29
N ILE A 98 9.51 -4.06 -2.74
CA ILE A 98 8.34 -4.95 -2.61
C ILE A 98 8.59 -6.27 -3.36
N GLU A 99 9.17 -6.19 -4.55
CA GLU A 99 9.55 -7.38 -5.33
C GLU A 99 10.64 -8.21 -4.65
N ALA A 100 11.59 -7.57 -3.99
CA ALA A 100 12.61 -8.25 -3.19
C ALA A 100 12.03 -9.01 -1.98
N TYR A 101 10.87 -8.58 -1.46
CA TYR A 101 10.09 -9.34 -0.48
C TYR A 101 9.30 -10.51 -1.10
N GLY A 102 9.43 -10.74 -2.41
CA GLY A 102 8.72 -11.80 -3.11
C GLY A 102 7.25 -11.47 -3.41
N ARG A 103 6.88 -10.17 -3.39
CA ARG A 103 5.52 -9.69 -3.65
C ARG A 103 5.49 -8.79 -4.88
N ARG A 104 4.38 -8.80 -5.64
CA ARG A 104 4.24 -7.98 -6.84
C ARG A 104 3.42 -6.72 -6.57
N VAL A 105 3.80 -5.60 -7.17
CA VAL A 105 2.97 -4.41 -7.24
C VAL A 105 2.01 -4.56 -8.42
N VAL A 106 0.72 -4.70 -8.14
CA VAL A 106 -0.31 -4.94 -9.17
C VAL A 106 -0.92 -3.63 -9.69
N ALA A 107 -0.82 -2.57 -8.89
CA ALA A 107 -1.31 -1.25 -9.24
C ALA A 107 -0.61 -0.16 -8.43
N ILE A 108 -0.61 1.07 -8.96
CA ILE A 108 -0.17 2.27 -8.25
C ILE A 108 -1.36 3.21 -8.14
N ALA A 109 -1.67 3.65 -6.92
CA ALA A 109 -2.72 4.62 -6.63
C ALA A 109 -2.08 5.98 -6.28
N LEU A 110 -2.41 7.04 -7.03
CA LEU A 110 -1.83 8.35 -6.79
C LEU A 110 -2.67 9.16 -5.81
N THR A 111 -1.99 9.76 -4.86
CA THR A 111 -2.55 10.84 -4.02
C THR A 111 -2.33 12.16 -4.74
N THR A 112 -3.40 12.84 -5.10
CA THR A 112 -3.43 13.97 -6.02
C THR A 112 -3.51 15.34 -5.34
N SER A 113 -3.38 15.37 -4.02
CA SER A 113 -3.42 16.61 -3.23
C SER A 113 -2.51 17.69 -3.80
N LYS A 114 -3.06 18.89 -3.97
CA LYS A 114 -2.38 20.07 -4.52
C LYS A 114 -1.88 19.91 -5.97
N MET A 115 -2.56 19.10 -6.77
CA MET A 115 -2.27 18.91 -8.20
C MET A 115 -3.41 19.48 -9.05
N SER A 116 -3.05 20.07 -10.18
CA SER A 116 -3.99 20.35 -11.26
C SER A 116 -4.32 19.06 -12.03
N GLU A 117 -5.45 19.03 -12.72
CA GLU A 117 -5.87 17.91 -13.55
C GLU A 117 -4.80 17.50 -14.58
N LYS A 118 -4.18 18.49 -15.22
CA LYS A 118 -3.08 18.27 -16.18
C LYS A 118 -1.87 17.57 -15.52
N GLU A 119 -1.52 17.95 -14.29
CA GLU A 119 -0.42 17.32 -13.56
C GLU A 119 -0.76 15.89 -13.17
N MET A 120 -1.98 15.64 -12.67
CA MET A 120 -2.45 14.29 -12.29
C MET A 120 -2.33 13.31 -13.47
N HIS A 121 -2.91 13.67 -14.62
CA HIS A 121 -2.82 12.83 -15.82
C HIS A 121 -1.39 12.74 -16.38
N GLY A 122 -0.59 13.80 -16.23
CA GLY A 122 0.84 13.78 -16.57
C GLY A 122 1.60 12.74 -15.76
N TYR A 123 1.45 12.74 -14.46
CA TYR A 123 2.07 11.75 -13.56
C TYR A 123 1.54 10.33 -13.82
N LYS A 124 0.23 10.15 -13.96
CA LYS A 124 -0.38 8.86 -14.30
C LYS A 124 0.29 8.25 -15.52
N LYS A 125 0.38 9.02 -16.62
CA LYS A 125 0.97 8.56 -17.88
C LYS A 125 2.47 8.27 -17.78
N SER A 126 3.24 9.16 -17.14
CA SER A 126 4.69 8.99 -17.02
C SER A 126 5.07 7.80 -16.16
N ILE A 127 4.44 7.64 -15.00
CA ILE A 127 4.71 6.54 -14.08
C ILE A 127 4.30 5.19 -14.70
N SER A 128 3.11 5.12 -15.31
CA SER A 128 2.67 3.90 -15.98
C SER A 128 3.60 3.47 -17.10
N LYS A 129 4.12 4.45 -17.88
CA LYS A 129 5.09 4.17 -18.93
C LYS A 129 6.46 3.72 -18.40
N GLU A 130 6.93 4.35 -17.32
CA GLU A 130 8.24 4.07 -16.71
C GLU A 130 8.28 2.69 -16.06
N LEU A 131 7.25 2.36 -15.29
CA LEU A 131 7.23 1.14 -14.47
C LEU A 131 6.48 -0.03 -15.12
N ASN A 132 5.74 0.22 -16.20
CA ASN A 132 4.86 -0.76 -16.85
C ASN A 132 3.82 -1.35 -15.86
N ILE A 133 3.37 -0.55 -14.90
CA ILE A 133 2.35 -0.90 -13.91
C ILE A 133 1.13 -0.01 -14.12
N PRO A 134 -0.11 -0.53 -14.02
CA PRO A 134 -1.31 0.28 -14.06
C PRO A 134 -1.32 1.36 -12.97
N VAL A 135 -1.68 2.59 -13.33
CA VAL A 135 -1.72 3.75 -12.42
C VAL A 135 -3.13 4.32 -12.39
N PHE A 136 -3.63 4.59 -11.18
CA PHE A 136 -5.00 5.05 -10.93
C PHE A 136 -5.04 6.36 -10.16
N LEU A 137 -6.12 7.11 -10.39
CA LEU A 137 -6.50 8.32 -9.66
C LEU A 137 -7.80 8.02 -8.88
N PRO A 138 -7.75 7.31 -7.75
CA PRO A 138 -8.95 6.75 -7.12
C PRO A 138 -10.00 7.78 -6.71
N LEU A 139 -9.57 8.97 -6.32
CA LEU A 139 -10.48 10.04 -5.89
C LEU A 139 -11.17 10.75 -7.07
N GLU A 140 -10.55 10.78 -8.22
CA GLU A 140 -11.04 11.48 -9.41
C GLU A 140 -11.76 10.54 -10.39
N GLU A 141 -11.20 9.34 -10.60
CA GLU A 141 -11.69 8.38 -11.60
C GLU A 141 -12.47 7.20 -10.97
N GLY A 142 -12.43 7.08 -9.64
CA GLY A 142 -13.00 5.94 -8.92
C GLY A 142 -12.10 4.71 -8.96
N VAL A 143 -12.63 3.57 -8.51
CA VAL A 143 -11.86 2.33 -8.27
C VAL A 143 -12.33 1.13 -9.09
N LEU A 144 -13.26 1.30 -10.04
CA LEU A 144 -13.84 0.16 -10.77
C LEU A 144 -12.80 -0.63 -11.56
N GLU A 145 -11.91 0.06 -12.29
CA GLU A 145 -10.85 -0.60 -13.06
C GLU A 145 -9.84 -1.31 -12.14
N LEU A 146 -9.53 -0.72 -10.98
CA LEU A 146 -8.68 -1.35 -9.97
C LEU A 146 -9.35 -2.62 -9.43
N ALA A 147 -10.65 -2.59 -9.16
CA ALA A 147 -11.41 -3.75 -8.70
C ALA A 147 -11.36 -4.91 -9.72
N GLU A 148 -11.38 -4.62 -11.02
CA GLU A 148 -11.24 -5.65 -12.06
C GLU A 148 -9.85 -6.29 -12.08
N ILE A 149 -8.80 -5.52 -11.78
CA ILE A 149 -7.45 -6.09 -11.62
C ILE A 149 -7.40 -7.04 -10.42
N LEU A 150 -8.00 -6.64 -9.29
CA LEU A 150 -8.02 -7.47 -8.08
C LEU A 150 -8.83 -8.76 -8.30
N LYS A 151 -9.97 -8.70 -9.03
CA LYS A 151 -10.72 -9.89 -9.39
C LYS A 151 -9.90 -10.87 -10.23
N LYS A 152 -9.18 -10.38 -11.23
CA LYS A 152 -8.28 -11.23 -12.03
C LYS A 152 -7.18 -11.84 -11.18
N LEU A 153 -6.60 -11.06 -10.26
CA LEU A 153 -5.58 -11.56 -9.32
C LEU A 153 -6.10 -12.73 -8.48
N ARG A 154 -7.36 -12.65 -8.01
CA ARG A 154 -8.03 -13.74 -7.28
C ARG A 154 -8.21 -14.99 -8.15
N ASP A 155 -8.68 -14.78 -9.38
CA ASP A 155 -9.02 -15.88 -10.28
C ASP A 155 -7.77 -16.62 -10.83
N ASP A 156 -6.62 -15.99 -10.77
CA ASP A 156 -5.31 -16.53 -11.19
C ASP A 156 -4.60 -17.32 -10.07
N ASN A 157 -5.05 -17.25 -8.80
CA ASN A 157 -4.51 -17.95 -7.63
C ASN A 157 -5.41 -19.14 -7.22
#